data_2c13f659ae1339d2ef183d0d26a8c653
#
_entry.id   2c13f659ae1339d2ef183d0d26a8c653
#
_cell.length_a   1.000
_cell.length_b   1.000
_cell.length_c   1.000
_cell.angle_alpha   90.00
_cell.angle_beta   90.00
_cell.angle_gamma   90.00
#
_symmetry.space_group_name_H-M   'P 1'
#
loop_
_entity.id
_entity.type
_entity.pdbx_description
1 polymer ?
#
loop_
_entity_poly.entity_id
_entity_poly.type
_entity_poly.pdbx_seq_one_letter_code
_entity_poly.pdbx_strand_id
1 'polypeptide(L)' 'MMKIMFSAGEASGDTHGASVAKALSQIDSNIEMFGMGGTLMEQAGVRIVYDIKN' A
#
# COMPACT_ATOMS: atom_id res chain seq x y z
N MET A 1 8.55 15.61 2.81
CA MET A 1 7.53 14.61 2.49
C MET A 1 8.20 13.30 2.09
N MET A 2 7.76 12.19 2.64
CA MET A 2 8.34 10.87 2.35
C MET A 2 7.46 10.12 1.36
N LYS A 3 8.09 9.47 0.39
CA LYS A 3 7.41 8.61 -0.57
C LYS A 3 7.87 7.18 -0.36
N ILE A 4 6.93 6.25 -0.27
CA ILE A 4 7.24 4.85 -0.07
C ILE A 4 6.58 4.05 -1.19
N MET A 5 7.37 3.19 -1.84
CA MET A 5 6.88 2.32 -2.88
C MET A 5 6.66 0.92 -2.31
N PHE A 6 5.49 0.36 -2.59
CA PHE A 6 5.15 -1.00 -2.21
C PHE A 6 5.20 -1.90 -3.44
N SER A 7 5.55 -3.17 -3.22
CA SER A 7 5.51 -4.16 -4.29
C SER A 7 4.97 -5.45 -3.70
N ALA A 8 3.71 -5.75 -3.99
CA ALA A 8 3.03 -6.94 -3.50
C ALA A 8 2.44 -7.69 -4.69
N GLY A 9 3.03 -8.84 -5.02
CA GLY A 9 2.63 -9.61 -6.19
C GLY A 9 1.59 -10.69 -5.92
N GLU A 10 1.17 -10.86 -4.67
CA GLU A 10 0.21 -11.90 -4.28
C GLU A 10 -0.76 -11.35 -3.26
N ALA A 11 -1.90 -12.05 -3.08
CA ALA A 11 -2.92 -11.63 -2.13
C ALA A 11 -2.38 -11.51 -0.70
N SER A 12 -1.49 -12.41 -0.29
CA SER A 12 -0.90 -12.31 1.05
C SER A 12 -0.05 -11.05 1.20
N GLY A 13 0.64 -10.66 0.14
CA GLY A 13 1.41 -9.42 0.14
C GLY A 13 0.51 -8.21 0.24
N ASP A 14 -0.67 -8.25 -0.39
CA ASP A 14 -1.65 -7.18 -0.29
C ASP A 14 -2.10 -7.00 1.16
N THR A 15 -2.36 -8.11 1.86
CA THR A 15 -2.75 -8.07 3.26
C THR A 15 -1.64 -7.46 4.13
N HIS A 16 -0.41 -7.92 3.96
CA HIS A 16 0.73 -7.40 4.71
C HIS A 16 1.00 -5.94 4.37
N GLY A 17 0.95 -5.60 3.08
CA GLY A 17 1.16 -4.23 2.63
C GLY A 17 0.13 -3.28 3.22
N ALA A 18 -1.13 -3.72 3.28
CA ALA A 18 -2.18 -2.90 3.87
C ALA A 18 -1.92 -2.64 5.35
N SER A 19 -1.46 -3.65 6.11
CA SER A 19 -1.13 -3.48 7.51
C SER A 19 0.00 -2.49 7.70
N VAL A 20 1.05 -2.60 6.87
CA VAL A 20 2.19 -1.68 6.94
C VAL A 20 1.76 -0.27 6.58
N ALA A 21 0.95 -0.13 5.52
CA ALA A 21 0.49 1.18 5.09
C ALA A 21 -0.35 1.86 6.17
N LYS A 22 -1.21 1.10 6.83
CA LYS A 22 -2.04 1.63 7.89
C LYS A 22 -1.18 2.11 9.06
N ALA A 23 -0.17 1.33 9.44
CA ALA A 23 0.74 1.71 10.52
C ALA A 23 1.53 2.97 10.17
N LEU A 24 2.02 3.05 8.94
CA LEU A 24 2.80 4.21 8.50
C LEU A 24 1.95 5.47 8.49
N SER A 25 0.70 5.38 8.04
CA SER A 25 -0.16 6.56 8.00
C SER A 25 -0.53 7.05 9.39
N GLN A 26 -0.47 6.18 10.40
CA GLN A 26 -0.68 6.59 11.78
C GLN A 26 0.54 7.31 12.35
N ILE A 27 1.73 6.96 11.87
CA ILE A 27 2.96 7.63 12.29
C ILE A 27 3.07 9.01 11.65
N ASP A 28 2.77 9.09 10.36
CA ASP A 28 2.87 10.34 9.59
C ASP A 28 1.84 10.33 8.46
N SER A 29 0.79 11.12 8.63
CA SER A 29 -0.29 11.16 7.64
C SER A 29 0.12 11.79 6.31
N ASN A 30 1.31 12.41 6.26
CA ASN A 30 1.81 13.02 5.04
C ASN A 30 2.68 12.10 4.18
N ILE A 31 2.84 10.83 4.60
CA ILE A 31 3.58 9.87 3.79
C ILE A 31 2.78 9.56 2.53
N GLU A 32 3.43 9.67 1.38
CA GLU A 32 2.84 9.29 0.11
C GLU A 32 3.21 7.83 -0.18
N MET A 33 2.19 6.98 -0.33
CA MET A 33 2.38 5.55 -0.57
C MET A 33 1.82 5.18 -1.92
N PHE A 34 2.57 4.37 -2.67
CA PHE A 34 2.14 3.96 -4.01
C PHE A 34 2.81 2.64 -4.37
N GLY A 35 2.29 1.98 -5.38
CA GLY A 35 2.96 0.79 -5.88
C GLY A 35 2.02 -0.27 -6.42
N MET A 36 2.52 -1.51 -6.45
CA MET A 36 1.78 -2.66 -6.89
C MET A 36 1.12 -3.34 -5.71
N GLY A 37 -0.16 -3.60 -5.82
CA GLY A 37 -0.89 -4.25 -4.75
C GLY A 37 -2.35 -4.49 -5.14
N GLY A 38 -3.17 -4.77 -4.16
CA GLY A 38 -4.57 -5.07 -4.38
C GLY A 38 -5.51 -4.14 -3.62
N THR A 39 -6.74 -4.62 -3.45
CA THR A 39 -7.82 -3.81 -2.88
C THR A 39 -7.53 -3.39 -1.44
N LEU A 40 -6.93 -4.28 -0.64
CA LEU A 40 -6.69 -3.96 0.76
C LEU A 40 -5.66 -2.85 0.92
N MET A 41 -4.60 -2.88 0.12
CA MET A 41 -3.61 -1.81 0.13
C MET A 41 -4.24 -0.49 -0.33
N GLU A 42 -5.09 -0.55 -1.35
CA GLU A 42 -5.78 0.63 -1.82
C GLU A 42 -6.64 1.24 -0.73
N GLN A 43 -7.37 0.41 0.01
CA GLN A 43 -8.22 0.87 1.10
C GLN A 43 -7.39 1.44 2.25
N ALA A 44 -6.15 1.00 2.38
CA ALA A 44 -5.24 1.48 3.43
C ALA A 44 -4.51 2.78 3.03
N GLY A 45 -4.78 3.31 1.84
CA GLY A 45 -4.22 4.59 1.43
C GLY A 45 -3.07 4.52 0.43
N VAL A 46 -2.78 3.33 -0.09
CA VAL A 46 -1.73 3.17 -1.10
C VAL A 46 -2.33 3.44 -2.48
N ARG A 47 -1.68 4.31 -3.25
CA ARG A 47 -2.09 4.57 -4.62
C ARG A 47 -1.61 3.42 -5.50
N ILE A 48 -2.53 2.64 -6.01
CA ILE A 48 -2.21 1.44 -6.78
C ILE A 48 -1.90 1.83 -8.22
N VAL A 49 -0.65 1.62 -8.62
CA VAL A 49 -0.23 1.87 -10.00
C VAL A 49 -0.24 0.61 -10.84
N TYR A 50 -0.30 -0.56 -10.21
CA TYR A 50 -0.48 -1.84 -10.88
C TYR A 50 -1.31 -2.75 -9.97
N ASP A 51 -2.49 -3.10 -10.44
CA ASP A 51 -3.44 -3.89 -9.63
C ASP A 51 -3.22 -5.39 -9.88
N ILE A 52 -2.91 -6.12 -8.82
CA ILE A 52 -2.61 -7.56 -8.92
C ILE A 52 -3.86 -8.40 -9.21
N LYS A 53 -5.05 -7.83 -9.07
CA LYS A 53 -6.30 -8.55 -9.39
C LYS A 53 -6.46 -8.79 -10.89
N ASN A 54 -5.82 -7.98 -11.68
CA ASN A 54 -5.94 -8.08 -13.13
C ASN A 54 -4.79 -8.88 -13.70
#